data_8401a111a7e860ba886b6d24baee292b
#
_entry.id   8401a111a7e860ba886b6d24baee292b
#
_cell.length_a   1.000
_cell.length_b   1.000
_cell.length_c   1.000
_cell.angle_alpha   90.00
_cell.angle_beta   90.00
_cell.angle_gamma   90.00
#
_symmetry.space_group_name_H-M   'P 1'
#
loop_
_entity.id
_entity.type
_entity.pdbx_description
1 polymer ?
#
loop_
_entity_poly.entity_id
_entity_poly.type
_entity_poly.pdbx_seq_one_letter_code
_entity_poly.pdbx_strand_id
1 'polypeptide(L)'
;MTPRSLWGSGSGLDQRLLDLTAADDRPWDSRLLRWDILGSLGHIEGLRASGLLSARDHARLRQGLRRALVAAEQGAVALRPEDEDVHTAVEQWLTRRLPGLGERLHTGRSRNDQIACDLRLYLKDRLLTLQADALDLVDALLVFARAHQKVLWPGYTHQRRAMPSSVGLWAGAYAEGLLDTIESLPELWTRVDRSPLGSAAGYGVPLPLRREAAAQALGFAGLDRNVATVQGGRGKLEAAVLFWCTQLGHELARLAQDVILYSAEEFGYLTLPHELATGSSIMPHKRNPDLFELTRGRAAALDGDLSSVLQLKSKLSSGYHRDFQLLKEPLMRGIDRTESMLASMGAAVPQLTVNRERCAAGLGSGALATDEVMRRVEKGSAFRVAYREVADTLGRGEAVAPPSASRIVARRRSTGGLGDLGLTAAAARSRAARRWNGQERGRFERAMARLAGRGPRGGRRGR
;
A
#
# COMPACT_ATOMS: atom_id res chain seq x y z
N MET A 1 2.75 19.96 38.30
CA MET A 1 2.42 18.62 38.84
C MET A 1 3.25 17.62 38.09
N THR A 2 4.15 16.93 38.76
CA THR A 2 5.00 15.89 38.15
C THR A 2 4.11 14.79 37.51
N PRO A 3 4.36 14.36 36.29
CA PRO A 3 3.55 13.33 35.66
C PRO A 3 3.66 12.04 36.48
N ARG A 4 2.55 11.54 37.00
CA ARG A 4 2.51 10.22 37.64
C ARG A 4 2.51 9.19 36.55
N SER A 5 3.58 8.42 36.40
CA SER A 5 3.56 7.21 35.57
C SER A 5 2.47 6.27 36.09
N LEU A 6 1.72 5.61 35.20
CA LEU A 6 0.65 4.67 35.59
C LEU A 6 1.16 3.47 36.44
N TRP A 7 2.49 3.21 36.44
CA TRP A 7 3.17 2.14 37.19
C TRP A 7 4.21 2.62 38.20
N GLY A 8 4.34 3.92 38.40
CA GLY A 8 5.35 4.47 39.29
C GLY A 8 4.95 4.35 40.77
N SER A 9 5.84 3.82 41.59
CA SER A 9 5.75 3.76 43.07
C SER A 9 5.92 5.15 43.72
N GLY A 10 5.36 6.23 43.14
CA GLY A 10 5.34 7.57 43.74
C GLY A 10 6.43 8.54 43.28
N SER A 11 7.54 8.10 42.72
CA SER A 11 8.52 8.94 42.02
C SER A 11 8.15 9.03 40.54
N GLY A 12 7.88 10.23 40.01
CA GLY A 12 7.66 10.44 38.57
C GLY A 12 8.86 9.97 37.76
N LEU A 13 8.63 9.47 36.55
CA LEU A 13 9.72 9.21 35.60
C LEU A 13 10.51 10.52 35.37
N ASP A 14 11.84 10.41 35.32
CA ASP A 14 12.66 11.54 34.89
C ASP A 14 12.21 11.99 33.50
N GLN A 15 11.86 13.25 33.33
CA GLN A 15 11.39 13.81 32.06
C GLN A 15 12.41 13.57 30.94
N ARG A 16 13.70 13.63 31.24
CA ARG A 16 14.77 13.32 30.29
C ARG A 16 14.71 11.89 29.78
N LEU A 17 14.44 10.92 30.68
CA LEU A 17 14.29 9.52 30.29
C LEU A 17 13.05 9.32 29.44
N LEU A 18 11.95 10.01 29.76
CA LEU A 18 10.73 9.97 28.95
C LEU A 18 10.97 10.55 27.56
N ASP A 19 11.68 11.66 27.46
CA ASP A 19 12.00 12.27 26.17
C ASP A 19 12.92 11.38 25.33
N LEU A 20 13.94 10.78 25.95
CA LEU A 20 14.84 9.84 25.26
C LEU A 20 14.15 8.55 24.80
N THR A 21 13.06 8.13 25.44
CA THR A 21 12.41 6.83 25.16
C THR A 21 11.11 6.95 24.40
N ALA A 22 10.48 8.12 24.33
CA ALA A 22 9.15 8.27 23.72
C ALA A 22 9.04 9.46 22.73
N ALA A 23 9.96 10.44 22.75
CA ALA A 23 9.78 11.65 21.92
C ALA A 23 9.70 11.35 20.44
N ASP A 24 10.60 10.53 19.91
CA ASP A 24 10.64 10.17 18.48
C ASP A 24 9.46 9.28 18.04
N ASP A 25 8.87 8.56 18.99
CA ASP A 25 7.75 7.65 18.73
C ASP A 25 6.39 8.36 18.75
N ARG A 26 6.24 9.43 19.54
CA ARG A 26 4.96 10.13 19.72
C ARG A 26 4.25 10.56 18.43
N PRO A 27 4.94 11.10 17.40
CA PRO A 27 4.29 11.44 16.13
C PRO A 27 3.63 10.26 15.45
N TRP A 28 4.27 9.10 15.53
CA TRP A 28 3.77 7.86 14.93
C TRP A 28 2.69 7.22 15.80
N ASP A 29 2.89 7.20 17.10
CA ASP A 29 1.95 6.67 18.07
C ASP A 29 0.62 7.46 18.07
N SER A 30 0.69 8.77 17.93
CA SER A 30 -0.51 9.63 17.86
C SER A 30 -1.48 9.22 16.74
N ARG A 31 -0.98 8.64 15.66
CA ARG A 31 -1.79 8.12 14.54
C ARG A 31 -2.62 6.90 14.94
N LEU A 32 -2.29 6.25 16.06
CA LEU A 32 -2.99 5.08 16.59
C LEU A 32 -4.10 5.44 17.58
N LEU A 33 -4.23 6.69 18.03
CA LEU A 33 -5.20 7.12 19.05
C LEU A 33 -6.63 6.63 18.76
N ARG A 34 -7.10 6.80 17.53
CA ARG A 34 -8.42 6.29 17.12
C ARG A 34 -8.53 4.77 17.27
N TRP A 35 -7.48 4.06 16.89
CA TRP A 35 -7.44 2.60 16.88
C TRP A 35 -7.34 2.03 18.28
N ASP A 36 -6.61 2.69 19.20
CA ASP A 36 -6.58 2.34 20.62
C ASP A 36 -7.97 2.47 21.27
N ILE A 37 -8.69 3.55 21.00
CA ILE A 37 -10.05 3.72 21.53
C ILE A 37 -10.98 2.64 21.00
N LEU A 38 -10.90 2.29 19.70
CA LEU A 38 -11.69 1.22 19.09
C LEU A 38 -11.26 -0.16 19.61
N GLY A 39 -9.95 -0.41 19.76
CA GLY A 39 -9.39 -1.60 20.39
C GLY A 39 -9.91 -1.78 21.82
N SER A 40 -9.93 -0.69 22.57
CA SER A 40 -10.47 -0.64 23.94
C SER A 40 -11.97 -0.92 23.99
N LEU A 41 -12.76 -0.43 23.01
CA LEU A 41 -14.17 -0.77 22.87
C LEU A 41 -14.37 -2.28 22.62
N GLY A 42 -13.54 -2.88 21.78
CA GLY A 42 -13.57 -4.34 21.57
C GLY A 42 -13.14 -5.12 22.81
N HIS A 43 -12.14 -4.63 23.54
CA HIS A 43 -11.66 -5.25 24.77
C HIS A 43 -12.74 -5.37 25.85
N ILE A 44 -13.49 -4.29 26.09
CA ILE A 44 -14.58 -4.31 27.10
C ILE A 44 -15.71 -5.30 26.73
N GLU A 45 -15.93 -5.61 25.45
CA GLU A 45 -16.86 -6.68 25.05
C GLU A 45 -16.32 -8.06 25.51
N GLY A 46 -15.00 -8.29 25.37
CA GLY A 46 -14.33 -9.47 25.91
C GLY A 46 -14.44 -9.58 27.43
N LEU A 47 -14.19 -8.48 28.16
CA LEU A 47 -14.33 -8.44 29.63
C LEU A 47 -15.78 -8.68 30.07
N ARG A 48 -16.74 -8.15 29.34
CA ARG A 48 -18.17 -8.40 29.61
C ARG A 48 -18.53 -9.87 29.40
N ALA A 49 -18.09 -10.44 28.29
CA ALA A 49 -18.33 -11.86 27.99
C ALA A 49 -17.65 -12.79 28.97
N SER A 50 -16.56 -12.37 29.60
CA SER A 50 -15.82 -13.10 30.65
C SER A 50 -16.43 -12.94 32.04
N GLY A 51 -17.48 -12.14 32.21
CA GLY A 51 -18.04 -11.85 33.54
C GLY A 51 -17.20 -10.88 34.40
N LEU A 52 -16.10 -10.34 33.86
CA LEU A 52 -15.21 -9.43 34.58
C LEU A 52 -15.74 -8.00 34.68
N LEU A 53 -16.74 -7.66 33.87
CA LEU A 53 -17.48 -6.41 33.94
C LEU A 53 -18.98 -6.68 34.10
N SER A 54 -19.62 -5.95 35.03
CA SER A 54 -21.09 -5.92 35.12
C SER A 54 -21.71 -5.30 33.86
N ALA A 55 -22.99 -5.54 33.59
CA ALA A 55 -23.70 -4.89 32.46
C ALA A 55 -23.69 -3.36 32.61
N ARG A 56 -23.81 -2.86 33.85
CA ARG A 56 -23.80 -1.42 34.17
C ARG A 56 -22.44 -0.81 33.89
N ASP A 57 -21.35 -1.43 34.36
CA ASP A 57 -19.98 -0.93 34.19
C ASP A 57 -19.55 -0.96 32.73
N HIS A 58 -19.85 -2.04 32.03
CA HIS A 58 -19.66 -2.17 30.58
C HIS A 58 -20.35 -1.03 29.81
N ALA A 59 -21.64 -0.75 30.11
CA ALA A 59 -22.38 0.33 29.44
C ALA A 59 -21.75 1.71 29.71
N ARG A 60 -21.29 1.97 30.95
CA ARG A 60 -20.63 3.23 31.31
C ARG A 60 -19.28 3.37 30.63
N LEU A 61 -18.44 2.34 30.63
CA LEU A 61 -17.15 2.35 29.92
C LEU A 61 -17.35 2.54 28.43
N ARG A 62 -18.28 1.81 27.81
CA ARG A 62 -18.62 1.94 26.38
C ARG A 62 -19.03 3.37 26.03
N GLN A 63 -19.88 4.00 26.86
CA GLN A 63 -20.25 5.38 26.64
C GLN A 63 -19.06 6.34 26.80
N GLY A 64 -18.21 6.13 27.82
CA GLY A 64 -17.00 6.90 28.04
C GLY A 64 -16.04 6.82 26.86
N LEU A 65 -15.75 5.62 26.34
CA LEU A 65 -14.87 5.40 25.20
C LEU A 65 -15.46 6.02 23.89
N ARG A 66 -16.77 5.93 23.69
CA ARG A 66 -17.41 6.61 22.55
C ARG A 66 -17.29 8.13 22.61
N ARG A 67 -17.39 8.71 23.81
CA ARG A 67 -17.10 10.15 24.02
C ARG A 67 -15.63 10.47 23.78
N ALA A 68 -14.71 9.59 24.21
CA ALA A 68 -13.29 9.75 23.93
C ALA A 68 -13.02 9.74 22.42
N LEU A 69 -13.67 8.85 21.65
CA LEU A 69 -13.55 8.78 20.20
C LEU A 69 -13.98 10.09 19.52
N VAL A 70 -15.13 10.65 19.93
CA VAL A 70 -15.60 11.94 19.42
C VAL A 70 -14.64 13.07 19.80
N ALA A 71 -14.17 13.08 21.05
CA ALA A 71 -13.22 14.09 21.53
C ALA A 71 -11.86 14.00 20.80
N ALA A 72 -11.38 12.79 20.49
CA ALA A 72 -10.18 12.58 19.69
C ALA A 72 -10.33 13.09 18.25
N GLU A 73 -11.48 12.85 17.63
CA GLU A 73 -11.79 13.38 16.29
C GLU A 73 -11.87 14.92 16.25
N GLN A 74 -12.14 15.54 17.39
CA GLN A 74 -12.17 16.99 17.55
C GLN A 74 -10.84 17.59 18.06
N GLY A 75 -9.81 16.76 18.25
CA GLY A 75 -8.51 17.18 18.80
C GLY A 75 -8.50 17.45 20.30
N ALA A 76 -9.61 17.18 21.01
CA ALA A 76 -9.71 17.39 22.46
C ALA A 76 -9.10 16.23 23.30
N VAL A 77 -8.79 15.11 22.68
CA VAL A 77 -7.91 14.05 23.20
C VAL A 77 -6.74 13.97 22.23
N ALA A 78 -5.55 14.25 22.73
CA ALA A 78 -4.31 14.19 21.97
C ALA A 78 -3.19 13.71 22.88
N LEU A 79 -2.16 13.14 22.29
CA LEU A 79 -0.94 12.77 22.99
C LEU A 79 -0.17 14.03 23.38
N ARG A 80 0.11 14.22 24.68
CA ARG A 80 0.82 15.38 25.22
C ARG A 80 2.29 15.01 25.48
N PRO A 81 3.20 15.99 25.61
CA PRO A 81 4.61 15.72 25.89
C PRO A 81 4.86 14.88 27.15
N GLU A 82 3.99 15.00 28.16
CA GLU A 82 4.06 14.23 29.40
C GLU A 82 3.44 12.83 29.30
N ASP A 83 2.72 12.51 28.22
CA ASP A 83 2.17 11.16 27.99
C ASP A 83 3.23 10.27 27.31
N GLU A 84 3.37 9.04 27.75
CA GLU A 84 4.31 8.10 27.15
C GLU A 84 3.78 7.60 25.80
N ASP A 85 2.48 7.35 25.69
CA ASP A 85 1.80 6.77 24.54
C ASP A 85 0.30 7.10 24.52
N VAL A 86 -0.39 6.71 23.44
CA VAL A 86 -1.84 6.90 23.29
C VAL A 86 -2.65 6.16 24.36
N HIS A 87 -2.17 5.04 24.85
CA HIS A 87 -2.83 4.26 25.91
C HIS A 87 -2.92 5.06 27.20
N THR A 88 -1.83 5.74 27.56
CA THR A 88 -1.78 6.66 28.70
C THR A 88 -2.79 7.79 28.55
N ALA A 89 -2.84 8.43 27.38
CA ALA A 89 -3.74 9.55 27.10
C ALA A 89 -5.23 9.11 27.21
N VAL A 90 -5.59 7.96 26.66
CA VAL A 90 -6.96 7.42 26.69
C VAL A 90 -7.36 7.01 28.10
N GLU A 91 -6.50 6.28 28.81
CA GLU A 91 -6.77 5.83 30.17
C GLU A 91 -6.92 7.01 31.14
N GLN A 92 -6.05 7.99 31.09
CA GLN A 92 -6.15 9.21 31.89
C GLN A 92 -7.42 10.01 31.58
N TRP A 93 -7.77 10.15 30.30
CA TRP A 93 -8.98 10.85 29.88
C TRP A 93 -10.24 10.16 30.45
N LEU A 94 -10.26 8.83 30.42
CA LEU A 94 -11.38 8.01 30.89
C LEU A 94 -11.48 8.05 32.43
N THR A 95 -10.35 7.84 33.14
CA THR A 95 -10.27 7.81 34.62
C THR A 95 -10.70 9.14 35.23
N ARG A 96 -10.34 10.29 34.66
CA ARG A 96 -10.82 11.60 35.15
C ARG A 96 -12.35 11.73 35.10
N ARG A 97 -13.03 11.02 34.16
CA ARG A 97 -14.49 11.10 33.94
C ARG A 97 -15.26 9.97 34.59
N LEU A 98 -14.60 8.88 34.84
CA LEU A 98 -15.16 7.68 35.44
C LEU A 98 -14.21 7.13 36.53
N PRO A 99 -13.99 7.90 37.63
CA PRO A 99 -13.10 7.47 38.71
C PRO A 99 -13.53 6.10 39.26
N GLY A 100 -12.54 5.22 39.55
CA GLY A 100 -12.75 3.86 40.05
C GLY A 100 -13.26 2.88 38.98
N LEU A 101 -13.71 3.36 37.82
CA LEU A 101 -14.14 2.51 36.72
C LEU A 101 -13.20 2.61 35.51
N GLY A 102 -12.65 3.81 35.23
CA GLY A 102 -11.72 4.00 34.12
C GLY A 102 -10.50 3.11 34.22
N GLU A 103 -9.98 2.93 35.42
CA GLU A 103 -8.81 2.07 35.75
C GLU A 103 -9.07 0.58 35.44
N ARG A 104 -10.32 0.14 35.43
CA ARG A 104 -10.68 -1.24 35.07
C ARG A 104 -10.54 -1.54 33.59
N LEU A 105 -10.37 -0.51 32.75
CA LEU A 105 -10.15 -0.68 31.32
C LEU A 105 -8.90 -1.52 31.02
N HIS A 106 -7.85 -1.40 31.83
CA HIS A 106 -6.58 -2.11 31.64
C HIS A 106 -6.63 -3.58 32.11
N THR A 107 -7.74 -4.05 32.69
CA THR A 107 -7.87 -5.40 33.23
C THR A 107 -7.50 -6.47 32.17
N GLY A 108 -6.49 -7.29 32.46
CA GLY A 108 -6.07 -8.40 31.59
C GLY A 108 -5.35 -8.00 30.30
N ARG A 109 -4.95 -6.73 30.16
CA ARG A 109 -4.16 -6.24 29.03
C ARG A 109 -2.72 -5.92 29.42
N SER A 110 -1.87 -5.85 28.40
CA SER A 110 -0.59 -5.18 28.40
C SER A 110 -0.57 -4.14 27.28
N ARG A 111 0.24 -3.09 27.41
CA ARG A 111 0.53 -2.18 26.27
C ARG A 111 1.00 -2.95 25.05
N ASN A 112 1.67 -4.07 25.25
CA ASN A 112 2.22 -4.87 24.18
C ASN A 112 1.16 -5.51 23.27
N ASP A 113 0.05 -5.99 23.81
CA ASP A 113 -1.05 -6.52 22.99
C ASP A 113 -2.02 -5.43 22.52
N GLN A 114 -2.09 -4.29 23.24
CA GLN A 114 -2.81 -3.10 22.77
C GLN A 114 -2.20 -2.56 21.49
N ILE A 115 -0.91 -2.18 21.51
CA ILE A 115 -0.22 -1.64 20.31
C ILE A 115 -0.24 -2.62 19.14
N ALA A 116 -0.14 -3.92 19.39
CA ALA A 116 -0.27 -4.92 18.34
C ALA A 116 -1.67 -4.94 17.72
N CYS A 117 -2.73 -4.72 18.53
CA CYS A 117 -4.10 -4.60 18.03
C CYS A 117 -4.30 -3.33 17.22
N ASP A 118 -3.85 -2.20 17.74
CA ASP A 118 -4.00 -0.90 17.12
C ASP A 118 -3.32 -0.85 15.76
N LEU A 119 -2.11 -1.40 15.66
CA LEU A 119 -1.41 -1.54 14.39
C LEU A 119 -2.18 -2.42 13.40
N ARG A 120 -2.79 -3.52 13.84
CA ARG A 120 -3.59 -4.37 12.94
C ARG A 120 -4.86 -3.68 12.46
N LEU A 121 -5.56 -2.94 13.32
CA LEU A 121 -6.71 -2.14 12.92
C LEU A 121 -6.30 -1.03 11.93
N TYR A 122 -5.20 -0.33 12.20
CA TYR A 122 -4.60 0.64 11.29
C TYR A 122 -4.24 -0.01 9.95
N LEU A 123 -3.56 -1.15 9.95
CA LEU A 123 -3.17 -1.86 8.74
C LEU A 123 -4.37 -2.36 7.92
N LYS A 124 -5.44 -2.83 8.57
CA LYS A 124 -6.68 -3.20 7.87
C LYS A 124 -7.24 -2.03 7.08
N ASP A 125 -7.27 -0.84 7.66
CA ASP A 125 -7.74 0.36 6.96
C ASP A 125 -6.81 0.76 5.82
N ARG A 126 -5.51 0.85 6.09
CA ARG A 126 -4.53 1.33 5.10
C ARG A 126 -4.35 0.38 3.92
N LEU A 127 -4.27 -0.92 4.14
CA LEU A 127 -4.11 -1.90 3.05
C LEU A 127 -5.31 -1.93 2.11
N LEU A 128 -6.52 -1.83 2.64
CA LEU A 128 -7.72 -1.74 1.79
C LEU A 128 -7.76 -0.42 1.00
N THR A 129 -7.28 0.67 1.58
CA THR A 129 -7.17 1.96 0.87
C THR A 129 -6.12 1.87 -0.25
N LEU A 130 -4.91 1.43 0.06
CA LEU A 130 -3.84 1.29 -0.93
C LEU A 130 -4.24 0.36 -2.10
N GLN A 131 -4.93 -0.76 -1.80
CA GLN A 131 -5.41 -1.65 -2.84
C GLN A 131 -6.47 -0.97 -3.73
N ALA A 132 -7.37 -0.18 -3.15
CA ALA A 132 -8.37 0.56 -3.92
C ALA A 132 -7.70 1.59 -4.85
N ASP A 133 -6.75 2.35 -4.33
CA ASP A 133 -6.00 3.36 -5.11
C ASP A 133 -5.16 2.70 -6.22
N ALA A 134 -4.55 1.55 -5.94
CA ALA A 134 -3.82 0.78 -6.95
C ALA A 134 -4.76 0.24 -8.05
N LEU A 135 -5.98 -0.21 -7.68
CA LEU A 135 -7.00 -0.63 -8.64
C LEU A 135 -7.51 0.54 -9.49
N ASP A 136 -7.62 1.73 -8.93
CA ASP A 136 -8.00 2.93 -9.69
C ASP A 136 -6.93 3.28 -10.75
N LEU A 137 -5.65 3.15 -10.40
CA LEU A 137 -4.56 3.29 -11.37
C LEU A 137 -4.57 2.19 -12.44
N VAL A 138 -4.82 0.93 -12.07
CA VAL A 138 -4.99 -0.17 -13.03
C VAL A 138 -6.10 0.13 -14.03
N ASP A 139 -7.27 0.58 -13.55
CA ASP A 139 -8.40 0.92 -14.42
C ASP A 139 -8.05 2.09 -15.36
N ALA A 140 -7.31 3.10 -14.88
CA ALA A 140 -6.81 4.21 -15.71
C ALA A 140 -5.84 3.73 -16.80
N LEU A 141 -4.90 2.84 -16.46
CA LEU A 141 -3.96 2.23 -17.40
C LEU A 141 -4.69 1.39 -18.46
N LEU A 142 -5.71 0.63 -18.06
CA LEU A 142 -6.51 -0.17 -18.99
C LEU A 142 -7.34 0.71 -19.94
N VAL A 143 -7.87 1.84 -19.48
CA VAL A 143 -8.54 2.84 -20.32
C VAL A 143 -7.56 3.43 -21.32
N PHE A 144 -6.39 3.86 -20.84
CA PHE A 144 -5.32 4.40 -21.67
C PHE A 144 -4.83 3.37 -22.70
N ALA A 145 -4.64 2.11 -22.29
CA ALA A 145 -4.24 1.02 -23.17
C ALA A 145 -5.24 0.78 -24.31
N ARG A 146 -6.54 0.77 -24.01
CA ARG A 146 -7.60 0.62 -25.02
C ARG A 146 -7.63 1.78 -26.02
N ALA A 147 -7.48 3.01 -25.55
CA ALA A 147 -7.46 4.20 -26.42
C ALA A 147 -6.28 4.19 -27.39
N HIS A 148 -5.16 3.57 -27.00
CA HIS A 148 -3.90 3.60 -27.74
C HIS A 148 -3.44 2.21 -28.24
N GLN A 149 -4.29 1.19 -28.23
CA GLN A 149 -3.93 -0.19 -28.59
C GLN A 149 -3.31 -0.32 -29.99
N LYS A 150 -3.71 0.54 -30.91
CA LYS A 150 -3.25 0.55 -32.33
C LYS A 150 -2.17 1.58 -32.61
N VAL A 151 -1.73 2.35 -31.60
CA VAL A 151 -0.64 3.33 -31.77
C VAL A 151 0.68 2.57 -31.65
N LEU A 152 1.26 2.26 -32.82
CA LEU A 152 2.54 1.56 -32.88
C LEU A 152 3.69 2.52 -32.52
N TRP A 153 4.64 1.98 -31.79
CA TRP A 153 5.93 2.58 -31.48
C TRP A 153 6.99 1.49 -31.37
N PRO A 154 8.31 1.82 -31.31
CA PRO A 154 9.33 0.81 -31.16
C PRO A 154 9.32 0.23 -29.72
N GLY A 155 9.35 -1.10 -29.62
CA GLY A 155 9.76 -1.76 -28.39
C GLY A 155 11.29 -1.71 -28.25
N TYR A 156 11.76 -1.70 -26.99
CA TYR A 156 13.19 -1.61 -26.67
C TYR A 156 13.64 -2.82 -25.84
N THR A 157 14.84 -3.32 -26.15
CA THR A 157 15.61 -4.22 -25.31
C THR A 157 17.04 -3.66 -25.21
N HIS A 158 17.69 -3.73 -24.06
CA HIS A 158 19.03 -3.15 -23.83
C HIS A 158 19.13 -1.66 -24.25
N GLN A 159 18.03 -0.93 -24.14
CA GLN A 159 17.87 0.46 -24.64
C GLN A 159 18.16 0.60 -26.15
N ARG A 160 17.98 -0.46 -26.92
CA ARG A 160 18.06 -0.47 -28.37
C ARG A 160 16.69 -0.78 -28.96
N ARG A 161 16.37 -0.13 -30.09
CA ARG A 161 15.15 -0.47 -30.84
C ARG A 161 15.16 -1.95 -31.21
N ALA A 162 14.07 -2.64 -30.88
CA ALA A 162 13.99 -4.08 -31.06
C ALA A 162 12.92 -4.44 -32.10
N MET A 163 11.66 -4.38 -31.72
CA MET A 163 10.53 -4.85 -32.53
C MET A 163 9.37 -3.86 -32.45
N PRO A 164 8.39 -3.95 -33.38
CA PRO A 164 7.15 -3.17 -33.24
C PRO A 164 6.42 -3.52 -31.95
N SER A 165 6.04 -2.52 -31.23
CA SER A 165 5.19 -2.57 -30.03
C SER A 165 4.02 -1.59 -30.20
N SER A 166 3.19 -1.41 -29.18
CA SER A 166 2.18 -0.35 -29.14
C SER A 166 2.13 0.28 -27.76
N VAL A 167 1.66 1.52 -27.72
CA VAL A 167 1.38 2.24 -26.47
C VAL A 167 0.37 1.45 -25.63
N GLY A 168 -0.59 0.78 -26.27
CA GLY A 168 -1.56 -0.07 -25.58
C GLY A 168 -0.93 -1.32 -24.94
N LEU A 169 0.03 -1.98 -25.62
CA LEU A 169 0.77 -3.10 -25.05
C LEU A 169 1.59 -2.67 -23.83
N TRP A 170 2.27 -1.54 -23.94
CA TRP A 170 3.06 -0.94 -22.84
C TRP A 170 2.22 -0.63 -21.61
N ALA A 171 1.12 0.11 -21.77
CA ALA A 171 0.25 0.47 -20.66
C ALA A 171 -0.45 -0.76 -20.04
N GLY A 172 -0.85 -1.74 -20.89
CA GLY A 172 -1.42 -3.01 -20.45
C GLY A 172 -0.46 -3.82 -19.59
N ALA A 173 0.84 -3.83 -19.94
CA ALA A 173 1.86 -4.53 -19.17
C ALA A 173 2.01 -4.00 -17.74
N TYR A 174 1.93 -2.67 -17.55
CA TYR A 174 1.93 -2.08 -16.20
C TYR A 174 0.65 -2.38 -15.42
N ALA A 175 -0.50 -2.40 -16.09
CA ALA A 175 -1.74 -2.83 -15.47
C ALA A 175 -1.66 -4.28 -14.95
N GLU A 176 -1.09 -5.19 -15.74
CA GLU A 176 -0.88 -6.60 -15.35
C GLU A 176 0.11 -6.72 -14.19
N GLY A 177 1.26 -6.04 -14.22
CA GLY A 177 2.26 -6.07 -13.15
C GLY A 177 1.69 -5.56 -11.81
N LEU A 178 0.89 -4.50 -11.83
CA LEU A 178 0.19 -4.02 -10.64
C LEU A 178 -0.86 -5.04 -10.15
N LEU A 179 -1.61 -5.68 -11.05
CA LEU A 179 -2.60 -6.70 -10.69
C LEU A 179 -1.96 -7.90 -10.01
N ASP A 180 -0.78 -8.36 -10.45
CA ASP A 180 -0.06 -9.46 -9.82
C ASP A 180 0.24 -9.17 -8.35
N THR A 181 0.66 -7.94 -8.04
CA THR A 181 0.88 -7.51 -6.66
C THR A 181 -0.44 -7.35 -5.89
N ILE A 182 -1.45 -6.73 -6.48
CA ILE A 182 -2.76 -6.50 -5.87
C ILE A 182 -3.43 -7.82 -5.46
N GLU A 183 -3.34 -8.85 -6.30
CA GLU A 183 -3.94 -10.16 -6.07
C GLU A 183 -3.25 -10.97 -4.97
N SER A 184 -2.05 -10.60 -4.53
CA SER A 184 -1.38 -11.21 -3.38
C SER A 184 -1.86 -10.69 -2.02
N LEU A 185 -2.60 -9.55 -1.98
CA LEU A 185 -3.09 -8.97 -0.73
C LEU A 185 -3.98 -9.91 0.10
N PRO A 186 -4.89 -10.72 -0.46
CA PRO A 186 -5.72 -11.65 0.33
C PRO A 186 -4.91 -12.62 1.19
N GLU A 187 -3.73 -13.07 0.74
CA GLU A 187 -2.85 -13.92 1.55
C GLU A 187 -2.25 -13.15 2.74
N LEU A 188 -1.72 -11.97 2.49
CA LEU A 188 -1.22 -11.07 3.54
C LEU A 188 -2.34 -10.72 4.53
N TRP A 189 -3.56 -10.45 4.03
CA TRP A 189 -4.74 -10.13 4.82
C TRP A 189 -5.04 -11.18 5.87
N THR A 190 -4.90 -12.47 5.56
CA THR A 190 -5.13 -13.55 6.53
C THR A 190 -4.25 -13.46 7.78
N ARG A 191 -3.12 -12.78 7.69
CA ARG A 191 -2.20 -12.56 8.81
C ARG A 191 -2.56 -11.29 9.58
N VAL A 192 -2.99 -10.24 8.89
CA VAL A 192 -3.42 -8.98 9.50
C VAL A 192 -4.75 -9.16 10.22
N ASP A 193 -5.66 -9.98 9.68
CA ASP A 193 -7.03 -10.17 10.17
C ASP A 193 -7.13 -11.18 11.31
N ARG A 194 -6.16 -11.13 12.25
CA ARG A 194 -6.13 -11.92 13.48
C ARG A 194 -5.96 -11.01 14.69
N SER A 195 -6.82 -11.17 15.70
CA SER A 195 -6.73 -10.36 16.91
C SER A 195 -5.59 -10.83 17.82
N PRO A 196 -4.71 -9.93 18.29
CA PRO A 196 -3.69 -10.22 19.29
C PRO A 196 -4.19 -10.05 20.73
N LEU A 197 -5.32 -9.34 20.94
CA LEU A 197 -5.79 -8.95 22.27
C LEU A 197 -5.99 -10.16 23.21
N GLY A 198 -5.68 -9.93 24.48
CA GLY A 198 -5.71 -10.92 25.55
C GLY A 198 -4.47 -11.83 25.59
N SER A 199 -3.44 -11.55 24.78
CA SER A 199 -2.12 -12.17 24.93
C SER A 199 -1.29 -11.51 26.03
N ALA A 200 -1.72 -10.34 26.51
CA ALA A 200 -1.01 -9.52 27.49
C ALA A 200 0.45 -9.27 27.07
N ALA A 201 1.40 -9.51 27.94
CA ALA A 201 2.83 -9.38 27.61
C ALA A 201 3.40 -10.54 26.77
N GLY A 202 2.54 -11.37 26.20
CA GLY A 202 2.93 -12.54 25.40
C GLY A 202 2.82 -13.89 26.14
N TYR A 203 2.29 -13.89 27.36
CA TYR A 203 2.16 -15.09 28.19
C TYR A 203 0.73 -15.33 28.71
N GLY A 204 -0.22 -14.47 28.31
CA GLY A 204 -1.57 -14.47 28.84
C GLY A 204 -1.64 -13.94 30.28
N VAL A 205 -2.81 -14.11 30.90
CA VAL A 205 -3.07 -13.70 32.28
C VAL A 205 -3.91 -14.78 32.98
N PRO A 206 -3.86 -14.90 34.32
CA PRO A 206 -4.66 -15.88 35.06
C PRO A 206 -6.13 -15.39 35.22
N LEU A 207 -6.76 -15.04 34.13
CA LEU A 207 -8.16 -14.60 34.04
C LEU A 207 -8.83 -15.33 32.85
N PRO A 208 -10.12 -15.70 32.97
CA PRO A 208 -10.84 -16.44 31.93
C PRO A 208 -11.27 -15.50 30.77
N LEU A 209 -10.31 -14.82 30.13
CA LEU A 209 -10.60 -13.86 29.07
C LEU A 209 -11.27 -14.51 27.85
N ARG A 210 -12.39 -13.97 27.42
CA ARG A 210 -13.07 -14.35 26.18
C ARG A 210 -12.49 -13.54 25.00
N ARG A 211 -11.29 -13.95 24.55
CA ARG A 211 -10.55 -13.31 23.45
C ARG A 211 -11.35 -13.28 22.15
N GLU A 212 -12.13 -14.34 21.89
CA GLU A 212 -13.00 -14.47 20.72
C GLU A 212 -14.07 -13.37 20.66
N ALA A 213 -14.66 -13.01 21.80
CA ALA A 213 -15.68 -11.97 21.86
C ALA A 213 -15.09 -10.60 21.50
N ALA A 214 -13.89 -10.27 21.98
CA ALA A 214 -13.17 -9.06 21.62
C ALA A 214 -12.82 -9.05 20.14
N ALA A 215 -12.29 -10.16 19.60
CA ALA A 215 -11.92 -10.28 18.19
C ALA A 215 -13.14 -10.10 17.27
N GLN A 216 -14.25 -10.74 17.58
CA GLN A 216 -15.51 -10.62 16.85
C GLN A 216 -16.05 -9.18 16.86
N ALA A 217 -16.02 -8.52 18.02
CA ALA A 217 -16.46 -7.14 18.16
C ALA A 217 -15.62 -6.19 17.27
N LEU A 218 -14.30 -6.44 17.17
CA LEU A 218 -13.36 -5.69 16.34
C LEU A 218 -13.38 -6.09 14.86
N GLY A 219 -14.18 -7.08 14.47
CA GLY A 219 -14.28 -7.53 13.09
C GLY A 219 -13.04 -8.26 12.58
N PHE A 220 -12.28 -8.90 13.47
CA PHE A 220 -11.23 -9.84 13.09
C PHE A 220 -11.84 -11.20 12.71
N ALA A 221 -11.25 -11.86 11.71
CA ALA A 221 -11.67 -13.20 11.30
C ALA A 221 -11.22 -14.30 12.27
N GLY A 222 -10.20 -14.03 13.10
CA GLY A 222 -9.67 -15.02 14.03
C GLY A 222 -8.77 -14.42 15.11
N LEU A 223 -8.02 -15.29 15.77
CA LEU A 223 -7.06 -14.95 16.83
C LEU A 223 -5.65 -15.37 16.44
N ASP A 224 -4.65 -14.69 16.96
CA ASP A 224 -3.34 -15.29 17.19
C ASP A 224 -3.49 -16.24 18.38
N ARG A 225 -3.58 -17.54 18.08
CA ARG A 225 -3.93 -18.56 19.09
C ARG A 225 -2.87 -18.70 20.16
N ASN A 226 -1.62 -18.85 19.77
CA ASN A 226 -0.51 -18.91 20.70
C ASN A 226 -0.13 -17.48 21.12
N VAL A 227 -0.32 -17.15 22.39
CA VAL A 227 -0.11 -15.80 22.93
C VAL A 227 1.35 -15.31 22.77
N ALA A 228 2.33 -16.22 22.82
CA ALA A 228 3.73 -15.86 22.64
C ALA A 228 4.07 -15.42 21.20
N THR A 229 3.30 -15.90 20.21
CA THR A 229 3.51 -15.49 18.80
C THR A 229 3.13 -14.04 18.52
N VAL A 230 2.33 -13.41 19.38
CA VAL A 230 1.96 -12.00 19.23
C VAL A 230 3.21 -11.12 19.29
N GLN A 231 4.04 -11.29 20.32
CA GLN A 231 5.28 -10.52 20.45
C GLN A 231 6.39 -11.05 19.53
N GLY A 232 6.53 -12.37 19.42
CA GLY A 232 7.48 -12.99 18.49
C GLY A 232 7.18 -12.71 17.02
N GLY A 233 5.96 -12.30 16.69
CA GLY A 233 5.51 -11.90 15.36
C GLY A 233 5.78 -10.42 15.02
N ARG A 234 6.14 -9.57 15.98
CA ARG A 234 6.47 -8.17 15.75
C ARG A 234 7.66 -8.06 14.79
N GLY A 235 7.61 -7.10 13.88
CA GLY A 235 8.55 -6.96 12.78
C GLY A 235 8.30 -7.94 11.61
N LYS A 236 7.72 -9.11 11.83
CA LYS A 236 7.40 -10.07 10.77
C LYS A 236 6.20 -9.63 9.93
N LEU A 237 5.15 -9.15 10.59
CA LEU A 237 3.96 -8.65 9.91
C LEU A 237 4.27 -7.32 9.22
N GLU A 238 4.95 -6.42 9.91
CA GLU A 238 5.36 -5.12 9.40
C GLU A 238 6.24 -5.26 8.16
N ALA A 239 7.21 -6.18 8.17
CA ALA A 239 8.04 -6.47 7.00
C ALA A 239 7.23 -7.04 5.83
N ALA A 240 6.25 -7.91 6.09
CA ALA A 240 5.39 -8.46 5.04
C ALA A 240 4.51 -7.38 4.39
N VAL A 241 4.01 -6.43 5.17
CA VAL A 241 3.27 -5.27 4.66
C VAL A 241 4.17 -4.37 3.81
N LEU A 242 5.36 -4.03 4.32
CA LEU A 242 6.31 -3.21 3.57
C LEU A 242 6.80 -3.90 2.31
N PHE A 243 7.00 -5.22 2.33
CA PHE A 243 7.34 -5.96 1.11
C PHE A 243 6.25 -5.84 0.04
N TRP A 244 4.98 -5.97 0.43
CA TRP A 244 3.86 -5.77 -0.48
C TRP A 244 3.84 -4.33 -1.05
N CYS A 245 4.06 -3.32 -0.21
CA CYS A 245 4.19 -1.93 -0.62
C CYS A 245 5.37 -1.73 -1.59
N THR A 246 6.51 -2.37 -1.33
CA THR A 246 7.72 -2.31 -2.15
C THR A 246 7.48 -2.87 -3.56
N GLN A 247 6.73 -3.99 -3.69
CA GLN A 247 6.38 -4.52 -5.00
C GLN A 247 5.54 -3.51 -5.82
N LEU A 248 4.54 -2.88 -5.20
CA LEU A 248 3.81 -1.77 -5.84
C LEU A 248 4.75 -0.62 -6.22
N GLY A 249 5.61 -0.22 -5.29
CA GLY A 249 6.57 0.88 -5.48
C GLY A 249 7.50 0.66 -6.67
N HIS A 250 8.00 -0.55 -6.86
CA HIS A 250 8.86 -0.90 -7.98
C HIS A 250 8.14 -0.82 -9.33
N GLU A 251 6.89 -1.30 -9.42
CA GLU A 251 6.10 -1.14 -10.65
C GLU A 251 5.83 0.34 -10.97
N LEU A 252 5.50 1.14 -9.94
CA LEU A 252 5.29 2.58 -10.10
C LEU A 252 6.58 3.31 -10.51
N ALA A 253 7.74 2.91 -9.96
CA ALA A 253 9.04 3.49 -10.31
C ALA A 253 9.44 3.17 -11.75
N ARG A 254 9.18 1.94 -12.23
CA ARG A 254 9.41 1.53 -13.61
C ARG A 254 8.53 2.31 -14.58
N LEU A 255 7.23 2.43 -14.27
CA LEU A 255 6.30 3.23 -15.06
C LEU A 255 6.75 4.70 -15.11
N ALA A 256 7.13 5.27 -13.96
CA ALA A 256 7.64 6.64 -13.88
C ALA A 256 8.92 6.83 -14.71
N GLN A 257 9.86 5.87 -14.66
CA GLN A 257 11.08 5.89 -15.45
C GLN A 257 10.78 5.87 -16.96
N ASP A 258 9.85 5.05 -17.40
CA ASP A 258 9.45 5.00 -18.81
C ASP A 258 8.78 6.31 -19.26
N VAL A 259 7.94 6.91 -18.42
CA VAL A 259 7.33 8.21 -18.72
C VAL A 259 8.40 9.30 -18.86
N ILE A 260 9.40 9.34 -17.96
CA ILE A 260 10.54 10.26 -18.05
C ILE A 260 11.27 10.06 -19.39
N LEU A 261 11.61 8.81 -19.71
CA LEU A 261 12.35 8.48 -20.93
C LEU A 261 11.58 8.85 -22.18
N TYR A 262 10.31 8.43 -22.28
CA TYR A 262 9.51 8.61 -23.49
C TYR A 262 8.95 10.03 -23.64
N SER A 263 9.00 10.86 -22.62
CA SER A 263 8.69 12.29 -22.68
C SER A 263 9.91 13.18 -22.92
N ALA A 264 11.14 12.63 -22.87
CA ALA A 264 12.35 13.38 -23.23
C ALA A 264 12.29 13.86 -24.69
N GLU A 265 12.93 14.99 -24.99
CA GLU A 265 12.90 15.65 -26.30
C GLU A 265 13.38 14.73 -27.44
N GLU A 266 14.35 13.87 -27.15
CA GLU A 266 14.92 12.92 -28.11
C GLU A 266 13.92 11.84 -28.55
N PHE A 267 13.04 11.42 -27.65
CA PHE A 267 11.98 10.44 -27.94
C PHE A 267 10.68 11.15 -28.34
N GLY A 268 10.15 11.96 -27.45
CA GLY A 268 8.93 12.74 -27.66
C GLY A 268 7.69 11.89 -27.98
N TYR A 269 7.67 10.63 -27.51
CA TYR A 269 6.54 9.72 -27.75
C TYR A 269 5.36 10.05 -26.86
N LEU A 270 5.65 10.50 -25.63
CA LEU A 270 4.68 10.98 -24.66
C LEU A 270 4.88 12.49 -24.46
N THR A 271 3.80 13.19 -24.16
CA THR A 271 3.83 14.60 -23.79
C THR A 271 3.20 14.76 -22.41
N LEU A 272 3.90 15.46 -21.53
CA LEU A 272 3.40 15.82 -20.21
C LEU A 272 2.60 17.12 -20.31
N PRO A 273 1.40 17.19 -19.75
CA PRO A 273 0.69 18.46 -19.63
C PRO A 273 1.47 19.44 -18.75
N HIS A 274 1.23 20.73 -18.95
CA HIS A 274 1.95 21.78 -18.24
C HIS A 274 1.84 21.65 -16.71
N GLU A 275 0.70 21.20 -16.26
CA GLU A 275 0.34 21.05 -14.84
C GLU A 275 1.11 19.91 -14.15
N LEU A 276 1.67 18.98 -14.90
CA LEU A 276 2.45 17.85 -14.39
C LEU A 276 3.97 18.05 -14.54
N ALA A 277 4.40 19.20 -15.05
CA ALA A 277 5.81 19.52 -15.25
C ALA A 277 6.15 20.82 -14.53
N THR A 278 7.32 20.86 -13.87
CA THR A 278 7.80 22.08 -13.26
C THR A 278 8.72 22.87 -14.20
N GLY A 279 8.80 24.19 -14.00
CA GLY A 279 9.70 25.03 -14.75
C GLY A 279 11.12 25.06 -14.19
N SER A 280 12.04 25.67 -14.93
CA SER A 280 13.37 25.99 -14.45
C SER A 280 13.48 27.47 -14.10
N SER A 281 14.15 27.81 -13.02
CA SER A 281 14.37 29.20 -12.60
C SER A 281 15.30 29.99 -13.53
N ILE A 282 16.05 29.29 -14.39
CA ILE A 282 17.04 29.89 -15.30
C ILE A 282 16.80 29.55 -16.77
N MET A 283 16.08 28.45 -17.06
CA MET A 283 15.82 27.99 -18.43
C MET A 283 14.33 28.05 -18.73
N PRO A 284 13.83 29.12 -19.39
CA PRO A 284 12.37 29.36 -19.53
C PRO A 284 11.65 28.32 -20.38
N HIS A 285 12.36 27.58 -21.22
CA HIS A 285 11.83 26.53 -22.08
C HIS A 285 11.74 25.16 -21.39
N LYS A 286 12.50 24.97 -20.29
CA LYS A 286 12.65 23.64 -19.66
C LYS A 286 11.41 23.24 -18.86
N ARG A 287 10.97 22.01 -19.07
CA ARG A 287 9.87 21.36 -18.34
C ARG A 287 10.39 20.09 -17.71
N ASN A 288 10.34 20.01 -16.38
CA ASN A 288 10.91 18.89 -15.62
C ASN A 288 9.83 17.89 -15.25
N PRO A 289 10.08 16.57 -15.34
CA PRO A 289 9.14 15.54 -14.95
C PRO A 289 9.24 15.20 -13.45
N ASP A 290 9.32 16.21 -12.58
CA ASP A 290 9.64 16.07 -11.14
C ASP A 290 8.72 15.09 -10.41
N LEU A 291 7.44 15.03 -10.78
CA LEU A 291 6.47 14.09 -10.20
C LEU A 291 6.94 12.63 -10.36
N PHE A 292 7.46 12.29 -11.54
CA PHE A 292 7.93 10.95 -11.88
C PHE A 292 9.28 10.67 -11.25
N GLU A 293 10.17 11.66 -11.18
CA GLU A 293 11.46 11.54 -10.49
C GLU A 293 11.28 11.29 -9.00
N LEU A 294 10.38 12.03 -8.35
CA LEU A 294 10.04 11.83 -6.94
C LEU A 294 9.36 10.47 -6.69
N THR A 295 8.54 9.99 -7.62
CA THR A 295 7.96 8.64 -7.53
C THR A 295 9.05 7.58 -7.52
N ARG A 296 10.01 7.66 -8.43
CA ARG A 296 11.18 6.78 -8.48
C ARG A 296 12.04 6.86 -7.21
N GLY A 297 12.31 8.09 -6.71
CA GLY A 297 13.07 8.31 -5.48
C GLY A 297 12.36 7.75 -4.23
N ARG A 298 11.02 7.90 -4.14
CA ARG A 298 10.23 7.35 -3.03
C ARG A 298 10.26 5.83 -3.00
N ALA A 299 10.25 5.15 -4.15
CA ALA A 299 10.38 3.70 -4.21
C ALA A 299 11.72 3.22 -3.62
N ALA A 300 12.83 3.88 -3.98
CA ALA A 300 14.13 3.56 -3.39
C ALA A 300 14.16 3.82 -1.86
N ALA A 301 13.52 4.89 -1.40
CA ALA A 301 13.42 5.16 0.03
C ALA A 301 12.53 4.14 0.78
N LEU A 302 11.53 3.57 0.12
CA LEU A 302 10.68 2.50 0.65
C LEU A 302 11.46 1.20 0.87
N ASP A 303 12.41 0.86 0.00
CA ASP A 303 13.35 -0.26 0.20
C ASP A 303 14.16 -0.09 1.50
N GLY A 304 14.55 1.14 1.82
CA GLY A 304 15.21 1.49 3.08
C GLY A 304 14.30 1.24 4.31
N ASP A 305 13.00 1.56 4.22
CA ASP A 305 12.04 1.30 5.29
C ASP A 305 11.87 -0.20 5.55
N LEU A 306 11.74 -1.01 4.49
CA LEU A 306 11.69 -2.47 4.61
C LEU A 306 12.97 -3.03 5.24
N SER A 307 14.13 -2.57 4.77
CA SER A 307 15.43 -2.99 5.31
C SER A 307 15.56 -2.67 6.80
N SER A 308 15.12 -1.49 7.23
CA SER A 308 15.13 -1.09 8.65
C SER A 308 14.32 -2.05 9.52
N VAL A 309 13.11 -2.41 9.10
CA VAL A 309 12.26 -3.36 9.84
C VAL A 309 12.89 -4.76 9.92
N LEU A 310 13.47 -5.25 8.81
CA LEU A 310 14.14 -6.54 8.78
C LEU A 310 15.34 -6.58 9.74
N GLN A 311 16.14 -5.52 9.78
CA GLN A 311 17.30 -5.43 10.65
C GLN A 311 16.93 -5.31 12.14
N LEU A 312 15.93 -4.50 12.49
CA LEU A 312 15.45 -4.35 13.86
C LEU A 312 14.99 -5.68 14.46
N LYS A 313 14.33 -6.51 13.65
CA LYS A 313 13.81 -7.80 14.12
C LYS A 313 14.89 -8.87 14.26
N SER A 314 15.91 -8.89 13.43
CA SER A 314 16.76 -10.06 13.16
C SER A 314 17.60 -10.52 14.35
N LYS A 315 17.78 -9.69 15.39
CA LYS A 315 18.71 -9.93 16.50
C LYS A 315 18.02 -10.05 17.87
N LEU A 316 16.68 -10.03 17.90
CA LEU A 316 15.95 -10.02 19.16
C LEU A 316 15.58 -11.44 19.59
N SER A 317 15.73 -11.73 20.89
CA SER A 317 15.26 -12.97 21.50
C SER A 317 13.72 -13.02 21.59
N SER A 318 13.17 -14.13 22.07
CA SER A 318 11.73 -14.25 22.29
C SER A 318 11.22 -13.27 23.36
N GLY A 319 9.95 -12.91 23.26
CA GLY A 319 9.30 -11.92 24.13
C GLY A 319 9.27 -10.52 23.53
N TYR A 320 8.82 -9.57 24.32
CA TYR A 320 8.77 -8.16 23.93
C TYR A 320 10.10 -7.46 24.22
N HIS A 321 10.53 -6.62 23.28
CA HIS A 321 11.67 -5.72 23.42
C HIS A 321 11.26 -4.30 23.03
N ARG A 322 11.84 -3.28 23.68
CA ARG A 322 11.54 -1.89 23.41
C ARG A 322 11.91 -1.46 21.97
N ASP A 323 12.85 -2.17 21.36
CA ASP A 323 13.22 -2.04 19.95
C ASP A 323 12.01 -2.09 19.01
N PHE A 324 10.95 -2.83 19.34
CA PHE A 324 9.72 -2.90 18.57
C PHE A 324 8.97 -1.57 18.46
N GLN A 325 9.26 -0.61 19.32
CA GLN A 325 8.74 0.75 19.21
C GLN A 325 9.23 1.40 17.91
N LEU A 326 10.49 1.16 17.53
CA LEU A 326 11.10 1.70 16.32
C LEU A 326 10.54 1.12 15.01
N LEU A 327 9.69 0.10 15.06
CA LEU A 327 9.03 -0.46 13.88
C LEU A 327 7.91 0.44 13.32
N LYS A 328 7.30 1.31 14.16
CA LYS A 328 6.16 2.13 13.76
C LYS A 328 6.53 3.14 12.67
N GLU A 329 7.63 3.85 12.87
CA GLU A 329 8.08 4.88 11.91
C GLU A 329 8.29 4.31 10.50
N PRO A 330 9.18 3.34 10.25
CA PRO A 330 9.41 2.84 8.90
C PRO A 330 8.15 2.19 8.30
N LEU A 331 7.33 1.51 9.10
CA LEU A 331 6.06 0.94 8.64
C LEU A 331 5.10 2.02 8.12
N MET A 332 4.80 3.02 8.93
CA MET A 332 3.83 4.05 8.59
C MET A 332 4.36 4.98 7.49
N ARG A 333 5.63 5.33 7.53
CA ARG A 333 6.31 6.12 6.51
C ARG A 333 6.34 5.40 5.15
N GLY A 334 6.57 4.10 5.14
CA GLY A 334 6.53 3.28 3.92
C GLY A 334 5.12 3.21 3.32
N ILE A 335 4.09 3.12 4.16
CA ILE A 335 2.69 3.21 3.73
C ILE A 335 2.39 4.58 3.12
N ASP A 336 2.79 5.67 3.77
CA ASP A 336 2.58 7.04 3.28
C ASP A 336 3.30 7.29 1.93
N ARG A 337 4.50 6.75 1.77
CA ARG A 337 5.24 6.80 0.50
C ARG A 337 4.48 6.08 -0.62
N THR A 338 3.97 4.88 -0.33
CA THR A 338 3.19 4.10 -1.29
C THR A 338 1.91 4.83 -1.69
N GLU A 339 1.17 5.38 -0.73
CA GLU A 339 -0.03 6.19 -0.96
C GLU A 339 0.29 7.41 -1.85
N SER A 340 1.38 8.13 -1.54
CA SER A 340 1.83 9.28 -2.32
C SER A 340 2.23 8.91 -3.75
N MET A 341 2.88 7.76 -3.97
CA MET A 341 3.24 7.29 -5.31
C MET A 341 1.99 6.91 -6.12
N LEU A 342 1.04 6.19 -5.51
CA LEU A 342 -0.23 5.83 -6.16
C LEU A 342 -1.04 7.07 -6.53
N ALA A 343 -1.15 8.04 -5.62
CA ALA A 343 -1.84 9.31 -5.89
C ALA A 343 -1.18 10.08 -7.04
N SER A 344 0.16 10.14 -7.05
CA SER A 344 0.92 10.81 -8.11
C SER A 344 0.68 10.17 -9.47
N MET A 345 0.82 8.85 -9.57
CA MET A 345 0.65 8.14 -10.83
C MET A 345 -0.81 8.07 -11.27
N GLY A 346 -1.75 7.93 -10.33
CA GLY A 346 -3.20 7.97 -10.60
C GLY A 346 -3.65 9.31 -11.17
N ALA A 347 -3.07 10.41 -10.71
CA ALA A 347 -3.33 11.74 -11.25
C ALA A 347 -2.67 11.95 -12.63
N ALA A 348 -1.48 11.40 -12.85
CA ALA A 348 -0.68 11.65 -14.03
C ALA A 348 -1.11 10.83 -15.25
N VAL A 349 -1.33 9.53 -15.09
CA VAL A 349 -1.56 8.60 -16.22
C VAL A 349 -2.73 9.01 -17.10
N PRO A 350 -3.91 9.42 -16.58
CA PRO A 350 -5.02 9.85 -17.43
C PRO A 350 -4.73 11.12 -18.26
N GLN A 351 -3.72 11.88 -17.88
CA GLN A 351 -3.38 13.17 -18.51
C GLN A 351 -2.24 13.07 -19.53
N LEU A 352 -1.58 11.89 -19.63
CA LEU A 352 -0.54 11.66 -20.63
C LEU A 352 -1.13 11.74 -22.02
N THR A 353 -0.45 12.45 -22.92
CA THR A 353 -0.81 12.48 -24.35
C THR A 353 0.23 11.76 -25.19
N VAL A 354 -0.21 11.14 -26.29
CA VAL A 354 0.63 10.32 -27.16
C VAL A 354 0.86 11.04 -28.48
N ASN A 355 2.13 11.31 -28.80
CA ASN A 355 2.53 11.85 -30.09
C ASN A 355 2.62 10.74 -31.13
N ARG A 356 1.56 10.55 -31.89
CA ARG A 356 1.43 9.47 -32.89
C ARG A 356 2.48 9.55 -33.99
N GLU A 357 2.85 10.76 -34.42
CA GLU A 357 3.84 11.00 -35.47
C GLU A 357 5.22 10.58 -35.01
N ARG A 358 5.65 11.02 -33.81
CA ARG A 358 6.92 10.60 -33.20
C ARG A 358 6.97 9.10 -32.97
N CYS A 359 5.88 8.50 -32.49
CA CYS A 359 5.79 7.04 -32.29
C CYS A 359 6.02 6.30 -33.62
N ALA A 360 5.35 6.71 -34.70
CA ALA A 360 5.49 6.09 -36.02
C ALA A 360 6.90 6.29 -36.59
N ALA A 361 7.45 7.49 -36.52
CA ALA A 361 8.81 7.79 -36.98
C ALA A 361 9.88 6.99 -36.22
N GLY A 362 9.62 6.72 -34.94
CA GLY A 362 10.52 5.94 -34.07
C GLY A 362 10.71 4.48 -34.51
N LEU A 363 9.76 3.88 -35.24
CA LEU A 363 9.83 2.45 -35.60
C LEU A 363 11.08 2.11 -36.46
N GLY A 364 11.40 2.91 -37.47
CA GLY A 364 12.56 2.66 -38.33
C GLY A 364 12.54 1.29 -39.03
N SER A 365 13.34 1.11 -40.08
CA SER A 365 13.39 -0.15 -40.84
C SER A 365 13.94 -1.33 -40.02
N GLY A 366 14.91 -1.09 -39.14
CA GLY A 366 15.52 -2.14 -38.31
C GLY A 366 14.53 -2.83 -37.34
N ALA A 367 13.53 -2.12 -36.85
CA ALA A 367 12.50 -2.72 -35.99
C ALA A 367 11.64 -3.78 -36.70
N LEU A 368 11.64 -3.77 -38.03
CA LEU A 368 10.87 -4.71 -38.89
C LEU A 368 11.69 -5.88 -39.41
N ALA A 369 12.98 -5.96 -39.05
CA ALA A 369 13.87 -7.04 -39.50
C ALA A 369 13.30 -8.42 -39.20
N THR A 370 12.81 -8.64 -37.99
CA THR A 370 12.20 -9.92 -37.57
C THR A 370 10.94 -10.23 -38.37
N ASP A 371 10.11 -9.22 -38.69
CA ASP A 371 8.91 -9.42 -39.51
C ASP A 371 9.28 -9.94 -40.92
N GLU A 372 10.35 -9.42 -41.51
CA GLU A 372 10.85 -9.86 -42.80
C GLU A 372 11.44 -11.30 -42.73
N VAL A 373 12.20 -11.61 -41.68
CA VAL A 373 12.68 -12.97 -41.44
C VAL A 373 11.49 -13.95 -41.37
N MET A 374 10.47 -13.64 -40.59
CA MET A 374 9.28 -14.50 -40.46
C MET A 374 8.49 -14.62 -41.77
N ARG A 375 8.43 -13.54 -42.55
CA ARG A 375 7.80 -13.58 -43.88
C ARG A 375 8.52 -14.55 -44.87
N ARG A 376 9.86 -14.60 -44.80
CA ARG A 376 10.64 -15.55 -45.60
C ARG A 376 10.45 -17.01 -45.10
N VAL A 377 10.39 -17.20 -43.79
CA VAL A 377 10.09 -18.51 -43.18
C VAL A 377 8.71 -19.00 -43.62
N GLU A 378 7.68 -18.16 -43.61
CA GLU A 378 6.34 -18.51 -44.12
C GLU A 378 6.34 -18.91 -45.62
N LYS A 379 7.31 -18.45 -46.39
CA LYS A 379 7.54 -18.81 -47.78
C LYS A 379 8.41 -20.04 -47.98
N GLY A 380 8.75 -20.72 -46.90
CA GLY A 380 9.50 -21.98 -46.91
C GLY A 380 11.02 -21.89 -46.67
N SER A 381 11.54 -20.67 -46.41
CA SER A 381 12.97 -20.54 -46.06
C SER A 381 13.23 -21.08 -44.67
N ALA A 382 14.35 -21.76 -44.45
CA ALA A 382 14.81 -22.11 -43.12
C ALA A 382 15.14 -20.83 -42.31
N PHE A 383 14.74 -20.78 -41.03
CA PHE A 383 14.88 -19.58 -40.18
C PHE A 383 16.30 -19.00 -40.22
N ARG A 384 17.35 -19.83 -40.06
CA ARG A 384 18.74 -19.36 -40.02
C ARG A 384 19.24 -18.82 -41.36
N VAL A 385 18.69 -19.30 -42.47
CA VAL A 385 18.98 -18.77 -43.80
C VAL A 385 18.33 -17.43 -43.98
N ALA A 386 17.03 -17.33 -43.73
CA ALA A 386 16.28 -16.09 -43.78
C ALA A 386 16.87 -14.99 -42.84
N TYR A 387 17.32 -15.39 -41.65
CA TYR A 387 17.97 -14.48 -40.70
C TYR A 387 19.26 -13.86 -41.27
N ARG A 388 20.17 -14.70 -41.82
CA ARG A 388 21.43 -14.22 -42.41
C ARG A 388 21.18 -13.30 -43.61
N GLU A 389 20.31 -13.67 -44.49
CA GLU A 389 19.96 -12.86 -45.66
C GLU A 389 19.42 -11.49 -45.30
N VAL A 390 18.54 -11.40 -44.27
CA VAL A 390 18.00 -10.11 -43.80
C VAL A 390 19.08 -9.33 -43.07
N ALA A 391 19.95 -9.95 -42.30
CA ALA A 391 21.08 -9.30 -41.65
C ALA A 391 22.04 -8.69 -42.68
N ASP A 392 22.37 -9.42 -43.75
CA ASP A 392 23.23 -8.93 -44.83
C ASP A 392 22.57 -7.78 -45.60
N THR A 393 21.25 -7.82 -45.84
CA THR A 393 20.49 -6.74 -46.44
C THR A 393 20.61 -5.44 -45.61
N LEU A 394 20.37 -5.54 -44.29
CA LEU A 394 20.48 -4.39 -43.38
C LEU A 394 21.94 -3.91 -43.25
N GLY A 395 22.92 -4.81 -43.25
CA GLY A 395 24.34 -4.48 -43.20
C GLY A 395 24.82 -3.69 -44.43
N ARG A 396 24.17 -3.82 -45.58
CA ARG A 396 24.38 -2.98 -46.78
C ARG A 396 23.64 -1.65 -46.76
N GLY A 397 22.95 -1.34 -45.68
CA GLY A 397 22.15 -0.12 -45.56
C GLY A 397 20.82 -0.14 -46.33
N GLU A 398 20.42 -1.32 -46.83
CA GLU A 398 19.16 -1.46 -47.55
C GLU A 398 17.99 -1.50 -46.56
N ALA A 399 16.93 -0.74 -46.85
CA ALA A 399 15.77 -0.69 -45.97
C ALA A 399 14.81 -1.87 -46.20
N VAL A 400 14.30 -2.46 -45.13
CA VAL A 400 13.15 -3.36 -45.21
C VAL A 400 11.88 -2.48 -45.33
N ALA A 401 11.12 -2.69 -46.43
CA ALA A 401 9.89 -1.96 -46.67
C ALA A 401 8.87 -2.22 -45.56
N PRO A 402 8.37 -1.20 -44.86
CA PRO A 402 7.45 -1.40 -43.75
C PRO A 402 6.07 -1.87 -44.27
N PRO A 403 5.52 -2.96 -43.70
CA PRO A 403 4.11 -3.27 -43.91
C PRO A 403 3.23 -2.20 -43.23
N SER A 404 1.98 -2.07 -43.64
CA SER A 404 1.04 -1.17 -42.97
C SER A 404 0.90 -1.53 -41.47
N ALA A 405 0.63 -0.51 -40.66
CA ALA A 405 0.43 -0.70 -39.20
C ALA A 405 -0.64 -1.78 -38.90
N SER A 406 -1.74 -1.77 -39.68
CA SER A 406 -2.79 -2.78 -39.54
C SER A 406 -2.29 -4.21 -39.80
N ARG A 407 -1.37 -4.38 -40.76
CA ARG A 407 -0.76 -5.68 -41.09
C ARG A 407 0.21 -6.13 -39.99
N ILE A 408 0.96 -5.22 -39.38
CA ILE A 408 1.85 -5.50 -38.24
C ILE A 408 1.03 -6.06 -37.08
N VAL A 409 -0.09 -5.42 -36.73
CA VAL A 409 -0.99 -5.85 -35.66
C VAL A 409 -1.65 -7.20 -36.00
N ALA A 410 -2.23 -7.30 -37.22
CA ALA A 410 -2.97 -8.49 -37.63
C ALA A 410 -2.15 -9.77 -37.67
N ARG A 411 -0.82 -9.70 -37.81
CA ARG A 411 0.09 -10.85 -37.80
C ARG A 411 0.47 -11.34 -36.42
N ARG A 412 0.27 -10.52 -35.36
CA ARG A 412 0.66 -10.84 -33.97
C ARG A 412 -0.55 -11.28 -33.14
N ARG A 413 -1.10 -12.46 -33.50
CA ARG A 413 -2.36 -13.00 -32.96
C ARG A 413 -2.20 -13.87 -31.73
N SER A 414 -0.96 -14.17 -31.32
CA SER A 414 -0.75 -14.89 -30.06
C SER A 414 -1.28 -14.10 -28.89
N THR A 415 -1.84 -14.79 -27.90
CA THR A 415 -2.37 -14.21 -26.66
C THR A 415 -1.34 -13.29 -26.02
N GLY A 416 -1.73 -12.08 -25.66
CA GLY A 416 -0.84 -11.04 -25.12
C GLY A 416 -0.03 -10.27 -26.18
N GLY A 417 -0.12 -10.64 -27.47
CA GLY A 417 0.52 -9.92 -28.57
C GLY A 417 -0.27 -8.68 -29.01
N LEU A 418 0.29 -7.93 -29.99
CA LEU A 418 -0.33 -6.68 -30.48
C LEU A 418 -1.76 -6.84 -31.03
N GLY A 419 -2.12 -8.03 -31.50
CA GLY A 419 -3.47 -8.35 -32.01
C GLY A 419 -4.44 -8.78 -30.93
N ASP A 420 -3.95 -9.13 -29.74
CA ASP A 420 -4.76 -9.52 -28.58
C ASP A 420 -4.03 -9.16 -27.29
N LEU A 421 -4.23 -7.94 -26.81
CA LEU A 421 -3.55 -7.39 -25.63
C LEU A 421 -4.03 -7.97 -24.29
N GLY A 422 -5.00 -8.87 -24.27
CA GLY A 422 -5.52 -9.44 -23.03
C GLY A 422 -6.29 -8.47 -22.11
N LEU A 423 -6.58 -7.24 -22.56
CA LEU A 423 -7.15 -6.17 -21.71
C LEU A 423 -8.51 -6.51 -21.09
N THR A 424 -9.26 -7.42 -21.72
CA THR A 424 -10.54 -7.90 -21.18
C THR A 424 -10.32 -8.80 -19.97
N ALA A 425 -9.31 -9.67 -20.03
CA ALA A 425 -8.93 -10.54 -18.92
C ALA A 425 -8.38 -9.72 -17.75
N ALA A 426 -7.47 -8.77 -18.00
CA ALA A 426 -6.95 -7.85 -16.98
C ALA A 426 -8.08 -7.05 -16.30
N ALA A 427 -9.04 -6.53 -17.06
CA ALA A 427 -10.21 -5.86 -16.48
C ALA A 427 -11.10 -6.78 -15.64
N ALA A 428 -11.18 -8.06 -15.96
CA ALA A 428 -11.92 -9.04 -15.16
C ALA A 428 -11.20 -9.32 -13.82
N ARG A 429 -9.86 -9.41 -13.83
CA ARG A 429 -9.01 -9.49 -12.63
C ARG A 429 -9.20 -8.27 -11.73
N SER A 430 -9.11 -7.05 -12.27
CA SER A 430 -9.36 -5.80 -11.53
C SER A 430 -10.73 -5.82 -10.84
N ARG A 431 -11.79 -6.20 -11.57
CA ARG A 431 -13.14 -6.29 -10.98
C ARG A 431 -13.23 -7.35 -9.87
N ALA A 432 -12.53 -8.47 -9.99
CA ALA A 432 -12.51 -9.51 -8.95
C ALA A 432 -11.83 -9.01 -7.67
N ALA A 433 -10.65 -8.39 -7.79
CA ALA A 433 -9.94 -7.80 -6.68
C ALA A 433 -10.74 -6.66 -6.00
N ARG A 434 -11.41 -5.82 -6.80
CA ARG A 434 -12.29 -4.75 -6.28
C ARG A 434 -13.50 -5.30 -5.51
N ARG A 435 -14.10 -6.41 -5.95
CA ARG A 435 -15.18 -7.07 -5.18
C ARG A 435 -14.68 -7.57 -3.84
N TRP A 436 -13.52 -8.23 -3.80
CA TRP A 436 -12.91 -8.69 -2.56
C TRP A 436 -12.63 -7.53 -1.60
N ASN A 437 -11.98 -6.45 -2.09
CA ASN A 437 -11.72 -5.24 -1.31
C ASN A 437 -13.02 -4.68 -0.70
N GLY A 438 -14.07 -4.53 -1.51
CA GLY A 438 -15.36 -4.01 -1.05
C GLY A 438 -16.03 -4.88 0.01
N GLN A 439 -15.88 -6.21 -0.09
CA GLN A 439 -16.41 -7.14 0.91
C GLN A 439 -15.69 -6.98 2.25
N GLU A 440 -14.34 -7.00 2.24
CA GLU A 440 -13.53 -6.88 3.46
C GLU A 440 -13.65 -5.49 4.08
N ARG A 441 -13.63 -4.43 3.27
CA ARG A 441 -13.90 -3.06 3.74
C ARG A 441 -15.26 -2.94 4.40
N GLY A 442 -16.30 -3.47 3.78
CA GLY A 442 -17.64 -3.45 4.34
C GLY A 442 -17.75 -4.22 5.66
N ARG A 443 -17.07 -5.37 5.80
CA ARG A 443 -16.97 -6.11 7.09
C ARG A 443 -16.31 -5.26 8.16
N PHE A 444 -15.15 -4.69 7.85
CA PHE A 444 -14.37 -3.88 8.77
C PHE A 444 -15.12 -2.61 9.21
N GLU A 445 -15.64 -1.84 8.26
CA GLU A 445 -16.39 -0.61 8.56
C GLU A 445 -17.64 -0.86 9.39
N ARG A 446 -18.38 -1.94 9.12
CA ARG A 446 -19.56 -2.31 9.95
C ARG A 446 -19.18 -2.62 11.39
N ALA A 447 -18.03 -3.31 11.62
CA ALA A 447 -17.55 -3.58 12.98
C ALA A 447 -17.16 -2.28 13.69
N MET A 448 -16.38 -1.42 13.05
CA MET A 448 -15.97 -0.12 13.60
C MET A 448 -17.18 0.81 13.88
N ALA A 449 -18.14 0.85 12.99
CA ALA A 449 -19.36 1.66 13.15
C ALA A 449 -20.19 1.20 14.36
N ARG A 450 -20.34 -0.12 14.54
CA ARG A 450 -21.04 -0.69 15.72
C ARG A 450 -20.35 -0.31 17.02
N LEU A 451 -19.04 -0.44 17.10
CA LEU A 451 -18.25 -0.06 18.27
C LEU A 451 -18.40 1.43 18.56
N ALA A 452 -18.24 2.26 17.54
CA ALA A 452 -18.39 3.72 17.66
C ALA A 452 -19.83 4.18 17.98
N GLY A 453 -20.83 3.30 17.89
CA GLY A 453 -22.25 3.65 18.08
C GLY A 453 -22.81 4.51 16.97
N ARG A 454 -22.27 4.36 15.76
CA ARG A 454 -22.73 5.08 14.54
C ARG A 454 -23.47 4.10 13.63
N GLY A 455 -24.49 4.57 12.95
CA GLY A 455 -25.07 3.81 11.84
C GLY A 455 -24.01 3.56 10.75
N PRO A 456 -24.18 2.51 9.91
CA PRO A 456 -23.27 2.31 8.79
C PRO A 456 -23.21 3.59 7.96
N ARG A 457 -22.02 4.14 7.73
CA ARG A 457 -21.85 5.26 6.81
C ARG A 457 -22.33 4.78 5.45
N GLY A 458 -23.44 5.33 4.95
CA GLY A 458 -23.80 5.17 3.56
C GLY A 458 -22.58 5.55 2.72
N GLY A 459 -22.15 4.64 1.83
CA GLY A 459 -20.94 4.82 1.05
C GLY A 459 -20.90 6.23 0.45
N ARG A 460 -19.91 7.02 0.82
CA ARG A 460 -19.58 8.22 0.05
C ARG A 460 -19.16 7.71 -1.32
N ARG A 461 -20.08 7.77 -2.28
CA ARG A 461 -19.70 7.77 -3.69
C ARG A 461 -18.80 8.99 -3.85
N GLY A 462 -17.55 8.75 -4.25
CA GLY A 462 -16.59 9.80 -4.53
C GLY A 462 -17.15 10.80 -5.53
N ARG A 463 -16.89 12.06 -5.25
CA ARG A 463 -16.87 13.11 -6.29
C ARG A 463 -15.46 13.23 -6.82
#